data_2ae63ac3dc6887aa9235962bdec5b477
#
_entry.id   2ae63ac3dc6887aa9235962bdec5b477
#
_cell.length_a   1.000
_cell.length_b   1.000
_cell.length_c   1.000
_cell.angle_alpha   90.00
_cell.angle_beta   90.00
_cell.angle_gamma   90.00
#
_symmetry.space_group_name_H-M   'P 1'
#
loop_
_entity.id
_entity.type
_entity.pdbx_description
1 polymer ?
#
loop_
_entity_poly.entity_id
_entity_poly.type
_entity_poly.pdbx_seq_one_letter_code
_entity_poly.pdbx_strand_id
1 'polypeptide(L)'
;GTLLTAITEGLSAFESFTPLAVGIAWTLVGALLAGYLLLYRRGFPPFIPIGSADIRSFMRSADGLLISALVVMSCVIGLIAVIAPPTNEDSMSYHMARVRHWIQQQSVAHYPTHITRQLFSNPWAEFTIAHLFLLTGTDRLANCVQWFSMVGSLAAVSLIASRLGADKRGEVLAAVVAGTIPMGILQASSTQNDYTAAFWLACFCYVLLRIRDAPEVEGPPWAWISCLGLSVGLAIL
;
A
#
# COMPACT_ATOMS: atom_id res chain seq x y z
N GLY A 1 6.47 2.68 -3.04
CA GLY A 1 6.79 3.33 -1.75
C GLY A 1 7.94 4.29 -1.92
N THR A 2 9.16 3.81 -2.08
CA THR A 2 10.41 4.60 -2.13
C THR A 2 10.41 5.76 -3.13
N LEU A 3 9.84 5.56 -4.32
CA LEU A 3 9.76 6.61 -5.31
C LEU A 3 8.85 7.76 -4.85
N LEU A 4 7.75 7.44 -4.20
CA LEU A 4 6.85 8.44 -3.60
C LEU A 4 7.60 9.24 -2.54
N THR A 5 8.30 8.59 -1.62
CA THR A 5 9.14 9.26 -0.62
C THR A 5 10.19 10.18 -1.27
N ALA A 6 10.92 9.68 -2.27
CA ALA A 6 11.94 10.46 -2.96
C ALA A 6 11.37 11.72 -3.66
N ILE A 7 10.18 11.61 -4.25
CA ILE A 7 9.48 12.76 -4.84
C ILE A 7 9.07 13.75 -3.74
N THR A 8 8.48 13.25 -2.65
CA THR A 8 8.02 14.09 -1.52
C THR A 8 9.17 14.88 -0.92
N GLU A 9 10.23 14.19 -0.50
CA GLU A 9 11.39 14.81 0.13
C GLU A 9 12.16 15.72 -0.84
N GLY A 10 12.30 15.29 -2.09
CA GLY A 10 12.96 16.09 -3.11
C GLY A 10 12.22 17.41 -3.38
N LEU A 11 10.90 17.39 -3.55
CA LEU A 11 10.11 18.60 -3.74
C LEU A 11 10.06 19.46 -2.48
N SER A 12 10.00 18.85 -1.31
CA SER A 12 10.00 19.54 -0.02
C SER A 12 11.29 20.32 0.21
N ALA A 13 12.45 19.77 -0.15
CA ALA A 13 13.75 20.43 0.01
C ALA A 13 13.85 21.77 -0.73
N PHE A 14 13.05 21.97 -1.78
CA PHE A 14 12.98 23.19 -2.58
C PHE A 14 11.69 24.00 -2.32
N GLU A 15 10.94 23.72 -1.26
CA GLU A 15 9.64 24.33 -0.96
C GLU A 15 8.70 24.33 -2.18
N SER A 16 8.74 23.25 -2.95
CA SER A 16 8.06 23.10 -4.23
C SER A 16 7.02 21.95 -4.21
N PHE A 17 6.56 21.54 -3.03
CA PHE A 17 5.57 20.48 -2.88
C PHE A 17 4.17 20.98 -3.26
N THR A 18 3.98 21.20 -4.56
CA THR A 18 2.78 21.78 -5.18
C THR A 18 2.06 20.79 -6.08
N PRO A 19 0.76 21.01 -6.40
CA PRO A 19 0.01 20.16 -7.34
C PRO A 19 0.72 20.00 -8.69
N LEU A 20 1.25 21.10 -9.23
CA LEU A 20 1.94 21.11 -10.53
C LEU A 20 3.23 20.27 -10.48
N ALA A 21 4.07 20.49 -9.47
CA ALA A 21 5.36 19.78 -9.35
C ALA A 21 5.15 18.28 -9.11
N VAL A 22 4.21 17.91 -8.26
CA VAL A 22 3.84 16.50 -8.03
C VAL A 22 3.26 15.88 -9.31
N GLY A 23 2.40 16.59 -10.05
CA GLY A 23 1.85 16.14 -11.32
C GLY A 23 2.93 15.91 -12.38
N ILE A 24 3.88 16.83 -12.52
CA ILE A 24 5.04 16.71 -13.43
C ILE A 24 5.88 15.49 -13.03
N ALA A 25 6.22 15.35 -11.74
CA ALA A 25 7.03 14.23 -11.26
C ALA A 25 6.39 12.86 -11.61
N TRP A 26 5.10 12.69 -11.35
CA TRP A 26 4.39 11.44 -11.69
C TRP A 26 4.23 11.23 -13.19
N THR A 27 4.06 12.29 -13.97
CA THR A 27 4.02 12.20 -15.43
C THR A 27 5.36 11.75 -16.00
N LEU A 28 6.47 12.28 -15.50
CA LEU A 28 7.82 11.85 -15.88
C LEU A 28 8.07 10.38 -15.52
N VAL A 29 7.69 9.96 -14.32
CA VAL A 29 7.77 8.54 -13.89
C VAL A 29 6.97 7.65 -14.83
N GLY A 30 5.73 8.03 -15.16
CA GLY A 30 4.87 7.30 -16.08
C GLY A 30 5.48 7.21 -17.49
N ALA A 31 6.03 8.32 -18.00
CA ALA A 31 6.69 8.37 -19.31
C ALA A 31 7.95 7.47 -19.35
N LEU A 32 8.79 7.52 -18.29
CA LEU A 32 9.97 6.65 -18.19
C LEU A 32 9.59 5.18 -18.14
N LEU A 33 8.57 4.83 -17.35
CA LEU A 33 8.08 3.45 -17.27
C LEU A 33 7.50 2.99 -18.62
N ALA A 34 6.69 3.81 -19.27
CA ALA A 34 6.14 3.51 -20.59
C ALA A 34 7.26 3.35 -21.64
N GLY A 35 8.25 4.23 -21.64
CA GLY A 35 9.43 4.14 -22.51
C GLY A 35 10.21 2.84 -22.27
N TYR A 36 10.45 2.50 -20.99
CA TYR A 36 11.08 1.24 -20.62
C TYR A 36 10.29 0.03 -21.14
N LEU A 37 8.99 -0.02 -20.91
CA LEU A 37 8.13 -1.12 -21.36
C LEU A 37 8.07 -1.23 -22.90
N LEU A 38 8.13 -0.11 -23.63
CA LEU A 38 8.16 -0.10 -25.09
C LEU A 38 9.50 -0.58 -25.65
N LEU A 39 10.61 -0.17 -25.03
CA LEU A 39 11.96 -0.54 -25.47
C LEU A 39 12.31 -2.00 -25.12
N TYR A 40 11.93 -2.44 -23.94
CA TYR A 40 12.24 -3.77 -23.43
C TYR A 40 11.03 -4.71 -23.53
N ARG A 41 10.28 -4.69 -24.62
CA ARG A 41 9.16 -5.61 -24.90
C ARG A 41 9.58 -7.08 -24.77
N ARG A 42 9.89 -7.53 -23.59
CA ARG A 42 9.80 -8.95 -23.24
C ARG A 42 8.31 -9.21 -23.13
N GLY A 43 7.77 -10.05 -24.04
CA GLY A 43 6.36 -10.35 -24.10
C GLY A 43 5.83 -10.66 -22.69
N PHE A 44 4.78 -9.97 -22.28
CA PHE A 44 4.04 -10.41 -21.11
C PHE A 44 3.71 -11.89 -21.30
N PRO A 45 3.85 -12.74 -20.27
CA PRO A 45 3.43 -14.12 -20.39
C PRO A 45 1.98 -14.12 -20.93
N PRO A 46 1.67 -15.02 -21.88
CA PRO A 46 0.34 -15.03 -22.46
C PRO A 46 -0.70 -15.10 -21.34
N PHE A 47 -1.69 -14.21 -21.40
CA PHE A 47 -2.82 -14.25 -20.49
C PHE A 47 -3.52 -15.60 -20.71
N ILE A 48 -3.43 -16.50 -19.74
CA ILE A 48 -4.14 -17.79 -19.81
C ILE A 48 -5.60 -17.47 -19.48
N PRO A 49 -6.53 -17.58 -20.42
CA PRO A 49 -7.93 -17.32 -20.16
C PRO A 49 -8.43 -18.40 -19.18
N ILE A 50 -8.83 -17.99 -17.98
CA ILE A 50 -9.51 -18.87 -17.03
C ILE A 50 -10.89 -19.17 -17.59
N GLY A 51 -11.21 -20.43 -17.80
CA GLY A 51 -12.51 -20.85 -18.35
C GLY A 51 -13.65 -20.46 -17.40
N SER A 52 -14.78 -20.03 -17.97
CA SER A 52 -15.95 -19.66 -17.16
C SER A 52 -16.50 -20.83 -16.32
N ALA A 53 -16.30 -22.07 -16.77
CA ALA A 53 -16.62 -23.28 -16.03
C ALA A 53 -15.74 -23.45 -14.78
N ASP A 54 -14.45 -23.16 -14.91
CA ASP A 54 -13.48 -23.25 -13.80
C ASP A 54 -13.79 -22.21 -12.73
N ILE A 55 -14.10 -20.99 -13.13
CA ILE A 55 -14.53 -19.92 -12.24
C ILE A 55 -15.81 -20.33 -11.49
N ARG A 56 -16.80 -20.86 -12.19
CA ARG A 56 -18.07 -21.28 -11.58
C ARG A 56 -17.89 -22.43 -10.59
N SER A 57 -17.05 -23.41 -10.93
CA SER A 57 -16.71 -24.52 -10.05
C SER A 57 -15.99 -24.03 -8.80
N PHE A 58 -14.99 -23.16 -8.94
CA PHE A 58 -14.27 -22.55 -7.84
C PHE A 58 -15.20 -21.76 -6.93
N MET A 59 -16.05 -20.89 -7.47
CA MET A 59 -16.99 -20.07 -6.69
C MET A 59 -18.00 -20.88 -5.87
N ARG A 60 -18.23 -22.15 -6.22
CA ARG A 60 -19.08 -23.10 -5.45
C ARG A 60 -18.30 -23.91 -4.40
N SER A 61 -16.99 -23.87 -4.44
CA SER A 61 -16.16 -24.51 -3.41
C SER A 61 -16.20 -23.71 -2.11
N ALA A 62 -15.88 -24.36 -0.98
CA ALA A 62 -15.79 -23.68 0.31
C ALA A 62 -14.75 -22.54 0.30
N ASP A 63 -13.60 -22.75 -0.35
CA ASP A 63 -12.56 -21.76 -0.49
C ASP A 63 -12.98 -20.59 -1.38
N GLY A 64 -13.71 -20.87 -2.47
CA GLY A 64 -14.31 -19.85 -3.32
C GLY A 64 -15.36 -19.02 -2.61
N LEU A 65 -16.17 -19.60 -1.74
CA LEU A 65 -17.13 -18.86 -0.91
C LEU A 65 -16.43 -17.95 0.10
N LEU A 66 -15.36 -18.43 0.76
CA LEU A 66 -14.56 -17.65 1.70
C LEU A 66 -13.88 -16.45 1.00
N ILE A 67 -13.26 -16.68 -0.16
CA ILE A 67 -12.66 -15.60 -0.95
C ILE A 67 -13.74 -14.61 -1.41
N SER A 68 -14.89 -15.08 -1.85
CA SER A 68 -15.97 -14.21 -2.29
C SER A 68 -16.48 -13.33 -1.15
N ALA A 69 -16.65 -13.90 0.05
CA ALA A 69 -17.03 -13.15 1.24
C ALA A 69 -15.98 -12.09 1.60
N LEU A 70 -14.68 -12.44 1.54
CA LEU A 70 -13.58 -11.52 1.79
C LEU A 70 -13.53 -10.38 0.75
N VAL A 71 -13.76 -10.69 -0.53
CA VAL A 71 -13.83 -9.70 -1.61
C VAL A 71 -15.02 -8.77 -1.41
N VAL A 72 -16.21 -9.30 -1.13
CA VAL A 72 -17.41 -8.49 -0.86
C VAL A 72 -17.17 -7.56 0.32
N MET A 73 -16.65 -8.08 1.43
CA MET A 73 -16.29 -7.28 2.60
C MET A 73 -15.29 -6.17 2.25
N SER A 74 -14.22 -6.51 1.53
CA SER A 74 -13.21 -5.53 1.09
C SER A 74 -13.81 -4.47 0.17
N CYS A 75 -14.72 -4.84 -0.75
CA CYS A 75 -15.42 -3.89 -1.61
C CYS A 75 -16.33 -2.94 -0.81
N VAL A 76 -17.05 -3.45 0.20
CA VAL A 76 -17.87 -2.61 1.08
C VAL A 76 -17.00 -1.62 1.86
N ILE A 77 -15.90 -2.09 2.44
CA ILE A 77 -14.94 -1.21 3.14
C ILE A 77 -14.36 -0.17 2.18
N GLY A 78 -13.98 -0.57 0.96
CA GLY A 78 -13.48 0.33 -0.07
C GLY A 78 -14.50 1.38 -0.50
N LEU A 79 -15.77 0.99 -0.62
CA LEU A 79 -16.85 1.92 -0.90
C LEU A 79 -16.99 2.97 0.23
N ILE A 80 -16.92 2.52 1.49
CA ILE A 80 -16.93 3.41 2.65
C ILE A 80 -15.70 4.33 2.59
N ALA A 81 -14.51 3.80 2.31
CA ALA A 81 -13.27 4.58 2.21
C ALA A 81 -13.33 5.70 1.15
N VAL A 82 -14.07 5.49 0.06
CA VAL A 82 -14.26 6.50 -1.01
C VAL A 82 -15.34 7.52 -0.66
N ILE A 83 -16.41 7.10 0.02
CA ILE A 83 -17.60 7.95 0.26
C ILE A 83 -17.47 8.72 1.58
N ALA A 84 -16.97 8.07 2.65
CA ALA A 84 -16.90 8.67 3.97
C ALA A 84 -15.72 9.63 4.07
N PRO A 85 -15.91 10.85 4.56
CA PRO A 85 -14.79 11.73 4.86
C PRO A 85 -13.98 11.20 6.06
N PRO A 86 -12.69 11.56 6.18
CA PRO A 86 -11.88 11.23 7.35
C PRO A 86 -12.36 12.04 8.56
N THR A 87 -13.10 11.43 9.49
CA THR A 87 -13.77 12.13 10.61
C THR A 87 -13.42 11.60 11.99
N ASN A 88 -12.63 10.52 12.09
CA ASN A 88 -12.23 10.03 13.41
C ASN A 88 -11.22 10.98 14.09
N GLU A 89 -11.06 10.86 15.40
CA GLU A 89 -10.22 11.74 16.20
C GLU A 89 -8.76 11.77 15.68
N ASP A 90 -8.18 10.61 15.42
CA ASP A 90 -6.79 10.50 14.93
C ASP A 90 -6.64 11.14 13.55
N SER A 91 -7.58 10.87 12.63
CA SER A 91 -7.59 11.48 11.30
C SER A 91 -7.57 13.01 11.39
N MET A 92 -8.40 13.58 12.23
CA MET A 92 -8.58 15.05 12.30
C MET A 92 -7.51 15.73 13.15
N SER A 93 -7.03 15.08 14.22
CA SER A 93 -6.08 15.70 15.16
C SER A 93 -4.66 15.75 14.62
N TYR A 94 -4.17 14.69 13.95
CA TYR A 94 -2.77 14.69 13.50
C TYR A 94 -2.54 14.23 12.06
N HIS A 95 -3.25 13.23 11.51
CA HIS A 95 -2.99 12.77 10.13
C HIS A 95 -3.35 13.85 9.08
N MET A 96 -4.61 14.24 9.00
CA MET A 96 -5.07 15.22 8.02
C MET A 96 -4.58 16.63 8.34
N ALA A 97 -4.46 16.98 9.63
CA ALA A 97 -3.91 18.27 10.04
C ALA A 97 -2.45 18.43 9.53
N ARG A 98 -1.62 17.39 9.69
CA ARG A 98 -0.24 17.34 9.20
C ARG A 98 -0.19 17.50 7.68
N VAL A 99 -1.01 16.74 6.93
CA VAL A 99 -1.11 16.83 5.46
C VAL A 99 -1.47 18.26 5.04
N ARG A 100 -2.43 18.89 5.70
CA ARG A 100 -2.84 20.27 5.37
C ARG A 100 -1.73 21.29 5.63
N HIS A 101 -0.99 21.16 6.73
CA HIS A 101 0.18 22.00 7.01
C HIS A 101 1.23 21.88 5.91
N TRP A 102 1.60 20.66 5.52
CA TRP A 102 2.58 20.41 4.48
C TRP A 102 2.19 21.01 3.13
N ILE A 103 0.93 20.86 2.75
CA ILE A 103 0.40 21.47 1.50
C ILE A 103 0.47 22.99 1.56
N GLN A 104 0.11 23.61 2.69
CA GLN A 104 0.15 25.06 2.87
C GLN A 104 1.58 25.60 2.85
N GLN A 105 2.53 24.88 3.44
CA GLN A 105 3.94 25.27 3.49
C GLN A 105 4.73 24.80 2.26
N GLN A 106 4.12 24.03 1.37
CA GLN A 106 4.78 23.39 0.22
C GLN A 106 6.03 22.58 0.60
N SER A 107 6.07 22.08 1.83
CA SER A 107 7.20 21.39 2.43
C SER A 107 6.71 20.43 3.51
N VAL A 108 7.36 19.26 3.64
CA VAL A 108 7.10 18.31 4.72
C VAL A 108 8.00 18.53 5.95
N ALA A 109 8.69 19.66 6.01
CA ALA A 109 9.49 20.05 7.15
C ALA A 109 8.65 20.15 8.44
N HIS A 110 9.31 20.00 9.57
CA HIS A 110 8.68 20.19 10.87
C HIS A 110 8.22 21.63 11.06
N TYR A 111 7.07 21.80 11.70
CA TYR A 111 6.45 23.10 11.97
C TYR A 111 6.07 23.21 13.47
N PRO A 112 5.93 24.41 14.01
CA PRO A 112 5.52 24.60 15.39
C PRO A 112 4.10 24.06 15.62
N THR A 113 3.96 23.11 16.54
CA THR A 113 2.66 22.55 16.98
C THR A 113 2.74 22.07 18.41
N HIS A 114 1.64 22.14 19.14
CA HIS A 114 1.49 21.54 20.47
C HIS A 114 1.08 20.06 20.40
N ILE A 115 0.67 19.57 19.23
CA ILE A 115 0.31 18.17 19.00
C ILE A 115 1.54 17.42 18.48
N THR A 116 2.34 16.90 19.38
CA THR A 116 3.63 16.26 19.06
C THR A 116 3.49 15.08 18.10
N ARG A 117 2.35 14.36 18.07
CA ARG A 117 2.08 13.29 17.11
C ARG A 117 2.20 13.74 15.65
N GLN A 118 1.95 15.03 15.36
CA GLN A 118 2.12 15.60 14.02
C GLN A 118 3.60 15.68 13.60
N LEU A 119 4.55 15.48 14.50
CA LEU A 119 5.99 15.59 14.22
C LEU A 119 6.69 14.23 14.23
N PHE A 120 6.42 13.38 15.24
CA PHE A 120 7.19 12.15 15.43
C PHE A 120 6.55 10.89 14.81
N SER A 121 5.26 10.92 14.48
CA SER A 121 4.61 9.75 13.84
C SER A 121 5.18 9.52 12.45
N ASN A 122 5.26 8.25 12.06
CA ASN A 122 5.78 7.81 10.77
C ASN A 122 4.99 8.45 9.62
N PRO A 123 5.61 9.17 8.68
CA PRO A 123 4.90 10.04 7.74
C PRO A 123 4.47 9.39 6.42
N TRP A 124 4.83 8.13 6.13
CA TRP A 124 4.66 7.57 4.78
C TRP A 124 3.20 7.53 4.31
N ALA A 125 2.27 7.19 5.19
CA ALA A 125 0.84 7.17 4.86
C ALA A 125 0.36 8.58 4.49
N GLU A 126 0.76 9.59 5.28
CA GLU A 126 0.42 10.99 5.03
C GLU A 126 1.11 11.56 3.79
N PHE A 127 2.32 11.10 3.45
CA PHE A 127 2.93 11.44 2.15
C PHE A 127 2.04 10.97 1.00
N THR A 128 1.53 9.73 1.07
CA THR A 128 0.63 9.20 0.06
C THR A 128 -0.68 9.99 -0.01
N ILE A 129 -1.27 10.31 1.14
CA ILE A 129 -2.48 11.14 1.24
C ILE A 129 -2.22 12.53 0.66
N ALA A 130 -1.07 13.15 0.96
CA ALA A 130 -0.70 14.46 0.44
C ALA A 130 -0.60 14.47 -1.10
N HIS A 131 0.02 13.44 -1.70
CA HIS A 131 0.05 13.29 -3.15
C HIS A 131 -1.35 13.16 -3.76
N LEU A 132 -2.21 12.30 -3.17
CA LEU A 132 -3.60 12.16 -3.63
C LEU A 132 -4.34 13.50 -3.52
N PHE A 133 -4.17 14.22 -2.40
CA PHE A 133 -4.80 15.52 -2.21
C PHE A 133 -4.31 16.55 -3.24
N LEU A 134 -3.00 16.66 -3.45
CA LEU A 134 -2.42 17.60 -4.43
C LEU A 134 -2.87 17.29 -5.86
N LEU A 135 -3.02 16.02 -6.23
CA LEU A 135 -3.42 15.60 -7.57
C LEU A 135 -4.93 15.73 -7.83
N THR A 136 -5.76 15.55 -6.80
CA THR A 136 -7.24 15.55 -6.95
C THR A 136 -7.91 16.83 -6.47
N GLY A 137 -7.20 17.65 -5.68
CA GLY A 137 -7.74 18.86 -5.04
C GLY A 137 -8.68 18.56 -3.86
N THR A 138 -8.85 17.29 -3.46
CA THR A 138 -9.79 16.89 -2.39
C THR A 138 -9.18 15.81 -1.49
N ASP A 139 -9.76 15.65 -0.30
CA ASP A 139 -9.41 14.60 0.68
C ASP A 139 -10.21 13.30 0.50
N ARG A 140 -11.04 13.21 -0.53
CA ARG A 140 -11.94 12.08 -0.78
C ARG A 140 -11.24 10.72 -0.86
N LEU A 141 -9.99 10.71 -1.33
CA LEU A 141 -9.22 9.48 -1.47
C LEU A 141 -8.29 9.21 -0.29
N ALA A 142 -8.33 10.03 0.76
CA ALA A 142 -7.42 9.89 1.90
C ALA A 142 -7.54 8.52 2.58
N ASN A 143 -8.76 8.05 2.84
CA ASN A 143 -9.02 6.75 3.47
C ASN A 143 -8.62 5.56 2.57
N CYS A 144 -8.54 5.77 1.25
CA CYS A 144 -8.16 4.71 0.31
C CYS A 144 -6.73 4.20 0.54
N VAL A 145 -5.84 5.02 1.10
CA VAL A 145 -4.45 4.61 1.41
C VAL A 145 -4.44 3.43 2.37
N GLN A 146 -5.22 3.52 3.44
CA GLN A 146 -5.35 2.46 4.43
C GLN A 146 -6.06 1.24 3.84
N TRP A 147 -7.11 1.45 3.04
CA TRP A 147 -7.84 0.37 2.39
C TRP A 147 -6.96 -0.43 1.41
N PHE A 148 -6.20 0.23 0.54
CA PHE A 148 -5.25 -0.45 -0.35
C PHE A 148 -4.18 -1.21 0.42
N SER A 149 -3.70 -0.64 1.53
CA SER A 149 -2.73 -1.29 2.40
C SER A 149 -3.32 -2.53 3.08
N MET A 150 -4.60 -2.51 3.48
CA MET A 150 -5.32 -3.70 3.95
C MET A 150 -5.33 -4.78 2.88
N VAL A 151 -5.80 -4.47 1.67
CA VAL A 151 -5.87 -5.46 0.57
C VAL A 151 -4.48 -6.04 0.27
N GLY A 152 -3.45 -5.18 0.23
CA GLY A 152 -2.07 -5.61 0.06
C GLY A 152 -1.58 -6.51 1.19
N SER A 153 -1.96 -6.21 2.44
CA SER A 153 -1.62 -7.04 3.62
C SER A 153 -2.26 -8.42 3.54
N LEU A 154 -3.53 -8.51 3.12
CA LEU A 154 -4.21 -9.81 2.96
C LEU A 154 -3.50 -10.68 1.90
N ALA A 155 -3.14 -10.08 0.76
CA ALA A 155 -2.39 -10.77 -0.27
C ALA A 155 -1.00 -11.20 0.23
N ALA A 156 -0.29 -10.33 0.95
CA ALA A 156 1.03 -10.65 1.50
C ALA A 156 0.96 -11.78 2.53
N VAL A 157 -0.03 -11.78 3.42
CA VAL A 157 -0.24 -12.86 4.41
C VAL A 157 -0.51 -14.21 3.73
N SER A 158 -1.34 -14.23 2.68
CA SER A 158 -1.58 -15.43 1.87
C SER A 158 -0.28 -15.96 1.24
N LEU A 159 0.54 -15.07 0.66
CA LEU A 159 1.83 -15.43 0.08
C LEU A 159 2.85 -15.89 1.13
N ILE A 160 2.85 -15.33 2.33
CA ILE A 160 3.67 -15.78 3.46
C ILE A 160 3.26 -17.19 3.87
N ALA A 161 1.96 -17.47 4.01
CA ALA A 161 1.45 -18.81 4.33
C ALA A 161 1.93 -19.83 3.30
N SER A 162 1.87 -19.51 2.00
CA SER A 162 2.42 -20.35 0.93
C SER A 162 3.90 -20.67 1.12
N ARG A 163 4.71 -19.64 1.45
CA ARG A 163 6.15 -19.82 1.71
C ARG A 163 6.45 -20.66 2.96
N LEU A 164 5.55 -20.68 3.90
CA LEU A 164 5.65 -21.52 5.10
C LEU A 164 5.13 -22.96 4.88
N GLY A 165 4.74 -23.31 3.66
CA GLY A 165 4.31 -24.65 3.27
C GLY A 165 2.81 -24.90 3.35
N ALA A 166 1.99 -23.87 3.50
CA ALA A 166 0.54 -24.00 3.44
C ALA A 166 0.09 -24.40 2.02
N ASP A 167 -0.91 -25.26 1.95
CA ASP A 167 -1.63 -25.57 0.73
C ASP A 167 -2.57 -24.40 0.33
N LYS A 168 -3.26 -24.51 -0.79
CA LYS A 168 -4.16 -23.48 -1.29
C LYS A 168 -5.26 -23.10 -0.29
N ARG A 169 -5.75 -24.06 0.47
CA ARG A 169 -6.75 -23.82 1.52
C ARG A 169 -6.14 -23.05 2.69
N GLY A 170 -4.93 -23.39 3.11
CA GLY A 170 -4.19 -22.68 4.15
C GLY A 170 -3.89 -21.23 3.75
N GLU A 171 -3.53 -20.97 2.46
CA GLU A 171 -3.37 -19.62 1.91
C GLU A 171 -4.66 -18.79 2.05
N VAL A 172 -5.81 -19.37 1.68
CA VAL A 172 -7.12 -18.72 1.79
C VAL A 172 -7.49 -18.45 3.24
N LEU A 173 -7.33 -19.44 4.12
CA LEU A 173 -7.65 -19.30 5.55
C LEU A 173 -6.78 -18.22 6.21
N ALA A 174 -5.50 -18.14 5.88
CA ALA A 174 -4.62 -17.10 6.39
C ALA A 174 -5.11 -15.69 6.01
N ALA A 175 -5.52 -15.48 4.74
CA ALA A 175 -6.11 -14.21 4.30
C ALA A 175 -7.44 -13.92 5.01
N VAL A 176 -8.31 -14.92 5.18
CA VAL A 176 -9.60 -14.77 5.87
C VAL A 176 -9.39 -14.39 7.33
N VAL A 177 -8.51 -15.09 8.05
CA VAL A 177 -8.19 -14.75 9.45
C VAL A 177 -7.68 -13.31 9.57
N ALA A 178 -6.72 -12.93 8.72
CA ALA A 178 -6.20 -11.55 8.72
C ALA A 178 -7.28 -10.52 8.36
N GLY A 179 -8.14 -10.81 7.38
CA GLY A 179 -9.21 -9.91 6.94
C GLY A 179 -10.38 -9.77 7.90
N THR A 180 -10.58 -10.74 8.79
CA THR A 180 -11.68 -10.74 9.77
C THR A 180 -11.28 -10.19 11.14
N ILE A 181 -10.08 -9.61 11.29
CA ILE A 181 -9.68 -8.91 12.50
C ILE A 181 -10.61 -7.71 12.71
N PRO A 182 -11.42 -7.66 13.80
CA PRO A 182 -12.47 -6.64 13.93
C PRO A 182 -11.93 -5.20 13.89
N MET A 183 -10.86 -4.92 14.62
CA MET A 183 -10.26 -3.59 14.63
C MET A 183 -9.67 -3.24 13.25
N GLY A 184 -9.12 -4.22 12.54
CA GLY A 184 -8.64 -4.04 11.17
C GLY A 184 -9.74 -3.59 10.22
N ILE A 185 -10.92 -4.21 10.28
CA ILE A 185 -12.10 -3.82 9.48
C ILE A 185 -12.49 -2.37 9.75
N LEU A 186 -12.56 -1.98 11.04
CA LEU A 186 -12.95 -0.63 11.44
C LEU A 186 -11.93 0.43 10.99
N GLN A 187 -10.63 0.13 11.05
CA GLN A 187 -9.58 1.06 10.68
C GLN A 187 -9.36 1.17 9.18
N ALA A 188 -9.68 0.13 8.41
CA ALA A 188 -9.36 0.05 6.99
C ALA A 188 -10.03 1.13 6.11
N SER A 189 -11.09 1.79 6.60
CA SER A 189 -11.76 2.93 5.95
C SER A 189 -11.46 4.27 6.59
N SER A 190 -10.31 4.41 7.25
CA SER A 190 -9.85 5.65 7.92
C SER A 190 -8.49 6.10 7.36
N THR A 191 -7.94 7.21 7.87
CA THR A 191 -6.60 7.68 7.51
C THR A 191 -5.53 7.26 8.53
N GLN A 192 -5.82 6.30 9.39
CA GLN A 192 -4.81 5.70 10.26
C GLN A 192 -3.73 4.99 9.43
N ASN A 193 -2.56 4.74 9.99
CA ASN A 193 -1.42 4.19 9.28
C ASN A 193 -1.10 2.71 9.62
N ASP A 194 -1.92 2.07 10.44
CA ASP A 194 -1.69 0.70 10.94
C ASP A 194 -1.54 -0.33 9.82
N TYR A 195 -2.47 -0.33 8.84
CA TYR A 195 -2.35 -1.24 7.70
C TYR A 195 -1.22 -0.88 6.76
N THR A 196 -0.84 0.39 6.70
CA THR A 196 0.31 0.82 5.90
C THR A 196 1.60 0.24 6.46
N ALA A 197 1.79 0.34 7.78
CA ALA A 197 2.91 -0.27 8.48
C ALA A 197 2.86 -1.81 8.38
N ALA A 198 1.69 -2.41 8.62
CA ALA A 198 1.48 -3.86 8.51
C ALA A 198 1.79 -4.39 7.11
N PHE A 199 1.40 -3.67 6.06
CA PHE A 199 1.69 -4.05 4.66
C PHE A 199 3.19 -4.09 4.38
N TRP A 200 3.94 -3.05 4.78
CA TRP A 200 5.38 -3.03 4.56
C TRP A 200 6.11 -4.07 5.40
N LEU A 201 5.65 -4.31 6.63
CA LEU A 201 6.17 -5.39 7.47
C LEU A 201 5.87 -6.77 6.88
N ALA A 202 4.69 -6.99 6.32
CA ALA A 202 4.36 -8.23 5.62
C ALA A 202 5.21 -8.41 4.35
N CYS A 203 5.46 -7.32 3.59
CA CYS A 203 6.41 -7.34 2.48
C CYS A 203 7.82 -7.74 2.94
N PHE A 204 8.30 -7.18 4.04
CA PHE A 204 9.58 -7.56 4.64
C PHE A 204 9.62 -9.06 4.97
N CYS A 205 8.62 -9.59 5.67
CA CYS A 205 8.55 -11.00 6.01
C CYS A 205 8.53 -11.90 4.76
N TYR A 206 7.75 -11.53 3.74
CA TYR A 206 7.70 -12.28 2.49
C TYR A 206 9.06 -12.31 1.77
N VAL A 207 9.72 -11.15 1.66
CA VAL A 207 11.04 -11.06 1.01
C VAL A 207 12.09 -11.84 1.79
N LEU A 208 12.06 -11.79 3.13
CA LEU A 208 12.94 -12.57 3.99
C LEU A 208 12.79 -14.09 3.72
N LEU A 209 11.56 -14.58 3.63
CA LEU A 209 11.29 -15.98 3.29
C LEU A 209 11.76 -16.32 1.87
N ARG A 210 11.62 -15.41 0.92
CA ARG A 210 12.15 -15.59 -0.45
C ARG A 210 13.66 -15.70 -0.48
N ILE A 211 14.38 -14.90 0.32
CA ILE A 211 15.84 -14.99 0.43
C ILE A 211 16.26 -16.32 1.07
N ARG A 212 15.57 -16.73 2.13
CA ARG A 212 15.80 -18.02 2.81
C ARG A 212 15.70 -19.20 1.85
N ASP A 213 14.67 -19.17 0.99
CA ASP A 213 14.34 -20.28 0.09
C ASP A 213 15.11 -20.22 -1.25
N ALA A 214 15.95 -19.18 -1.48
CA ALA A 214 16.73 -19.04 -2.70
C ALA A 214 17.83 -20.10 -2.78
N PRO A 215 18.04 -20.75 -3.93
CA PRO A 215 19.11 -21.72 -4.10
C PRO A 215 20.48 -21.01 -4.02
N GLU A 216 21.44 -21.65 -3.34
CA GLU A 216 22.81 -21.12 -3.14
C GLU A 216 23.57 -20.84 -4.45
N VAL A 217 23.16 -21.46 -5.57
CA VAL A 217 23.82 -21.40 -6.87
C VAL A 217 23.64 -20.04 -7.59
N GLU A 218 22.64 -19.23 -7.21
CA GLU A 218 22.32 -17.99 -7.92
C GLU A 218 23.13 -16.76 -7.45
N GLY A 219 24.08 -16.94 -6.53
CA GLY A 219 24.87 -15.86 -5.95
C GLY A 219 24.04 -14.96 -5.01
N PRO A 220 24.62 -13.87 -4.46
CA PRO A 220 23.91 -13.01 -3.53
C PRO A 220 22.71 -12.34 -4.22
N PRO A 221 21.49 -12.50 -3.66
CA PRO A 221 20.28 -12.01 -4.28
C PRO A 221 20.09 -10.49 -4.01
N TRP A 222 20.97 -9.66 -4.58
CA TRP A 222 21.01 -8.21 -4.33
C TRP A 222 19.67 -7.52 -4.53
N ALA A 223 18.88 -7.95 -5.52
CA ALA A 223 17.55 -7.40 -5.75
C ALA A 223 16.62 -7.66 -4.55
N TRP A 224 16.65 -8.86 -3.98
CA TRP A 224 15.84 -9.21 -2.81
C TRP A 224 16.34 -8.54 -1.53
N ILE A 225 17.67 -8.44 -1.36
CA ILE A 225 18.27 -7.70 -0.23
C ILE A 225 17.88 -6.22 -0.30
N SER A 226 17.91 -5.62 -1.48
CA SER A 226 17.42 -4.25 -1.68
C SER A 226 15.93 -4.11 -1.35
N CYS A 227 15.09 -5.05 -1.83
CA CYS A 227 13.67 -5.07 -1.49
C CYS A 227 13.43 -5.23 0.02
N LEU A 228 14.23 -6.05 0.70
CA LEU A 228 14.17 -6.24 2.15
C LEU A 228 14.46 -4.92 2.88
N GLY A 229 15.58 -4.27 2.55
CA GLY A 229 15.95 -2.97 3.14
C GLY A 229 14.91 -1.88 2.88
N LEU A 230 14.38 -1.81 1.65
CA LEU A 230 13.33 -0.86 1.29
C LEU A 230 12.02 -1.13 2.05
N SER A 231 11.64 -2.39 2.23
CA SER A 231 10.41 -2.73 2.98
C SER A 231 10.51 -2.33 4.44
N VAL A 232 11.67 -2.56 5.09
CA VAL A 232 11.92 -2.10 6.46
C VAL A 232 11.92 -0.58 6.54
N GLY A 233 12.63 0.09 5.62
CA GLY A 233 12.67 1.55 5.57
C GLY A 233 11.27 2.16 5.46
N LEU A 234 10.41 1.60 4.61
CA LEU A 234 9.02 2.07 4.43
C LEU A 234 8.11 1.70 5.62
N ALA A 235 8.40 0.63 6.36
CA ALA A 235 7.65 0.28 7.57
C ALA A 235 7.99 1.19 8.76
N ILE A 236 9.21 1.75 8.78
CA ILE A 236 9.69 2.67 9.82
C ILE A 236 9.38 4.13 9.46
N LEU A 237 9.32 4.43 8.18
CA LEU A 237 8.95 5.74 7.66
C LEU A 237 7.44 5.95 7.75
#